data_c03dca55be83a773cdc2243281533726
#
_entry.id   c03dca55be83a773cdc2243281533726
#
_cell.length_a   1.000
_cell.length_b   1.000
_cell.length_c   1.000
_cell.angle_alpha   90.00
_cell.angle_beta   90.00
_cell.angle_gamma   90.00
#
_symmetry.space_group_name_H-M   'P 1'
#
loop_
_entity.id
_entity.type
_entity.pdbx_description
1 polymer ?
#
loop_
_entity_poly.entity_id
_entity_poly.type
_entity_poly.pdbx_seq_one_letter_code
_entity_poly.pdbx_strand_id
1 'polypeptide(L)'
;MTQNLSGVGRNLQDHPLCAGVNYECKVPMPPPRNNGAESTLWWRSRPGLIGPDIQPVILEFPFATPDHASKLPSDNCYAIAPSVVRPASRGSVKLVSSDGTAAPAIDVNYMGCDADINAMLAAVELTRALGAADSFAEFRKREVMPGPLSRNEMIEFVKNGATTYFHPTSTCQMGIDVESVVDPDLRVYGIEGLRIADASIMPQVTSGNTNAPSIMIDERCSDMIRAK
;
A
#
# COMPACT_ATOMS: atom_id res chain seq x y z
N MET A 1 3.49 30.46 14.66
CA MET A 1 4.06 29.09 14.55
C MET A 1 4.78 28.84 15.86
N THR A 2 4.35 27.84 16.63
CA THR A 2 4.90 27.55 17.95
C THR A 2 6.22 26.77 17.84
N GLN A 3 6.27 25.83 16.92
CA GLN A 3 7.45 25.00 16.64
C GLN A 3 7.48 24.66 15.15
N ASN A 4 8.67 24.74 14.53
CA ASN A 4 8.89 24.29 13.16
C ASN A 4 9.56 22.91 13.19
N LEU A 5 8.83 21.87 12.77
CA LEU A 5 9.35 20.53 12.60
C LEU A 5 9.30 20.19 11.11
N SER A 6 10.47 20.15 10.48
CA SER A 6 10.61 19.97 9.03
C SER A 6 10.09 18.61 8.55
N GLY A 7 10.08 17.60 9.43
CA GLY A 7 9.62 16.25 9.13
C GLY A 7 8.08 16.09 9.03
N VAL A 8 7.31 17.03 9.61
CA VAL A 8 5.84 16.93 9.57
C VAL A 8 5.33 16.93 8.13
N GLY A 9 4.58 15.87 7.79
CA GLY A 9 4.02 15.67 6.46
C GLY A 9 5.03 15.18 5.42
N ARG A 10 6.31 14.98 5.75
CA ARG A 10 7.29 14.31 4.88
C ARG A 10 7.27 12.80 5.08
N ASN A 11 8.02 12.09 4.25
CA ASN A 11 8.21 10.65 4.34
C ASN A 11 6.91 9.83 4.24
N LEU A 12 5.83 10.39 3.64
CA LEU A 12 4.59 9.63 3.43
C LEU A 12 4.92 8.31 2.73
N GLN A 13 4.49 7.22 3.32
CA GLN A 13 4.60 5.87 2.80
C GLN A 13 3.23 5.20 2.84
N ASP A 14 2.95 4.42 1.82
CA ASP A 14 1.76 3.59 1.73
C ASP A 14 2.11 2.36 0.90
N HIS A 15 1.39 1.28 1.05
CA HIS A 15 1.52 0.13 0.17
C HIS A 15 0.77 0.41 -1.14
N PRO A 16 1.47 0.56 -2.28
CA PRO A 16 0.77 0.63 -3.55
C PRO A 16 0.15 -0.73 -3.89
N LEU A 17 -1.16 -0.74 -4.09
CA LEU A 17 -1.92 -1.83 -4.67
C LEU A 17 -2.12 -1.50 -6.14
N CYS A 18 -1.83 -2.42 -7.05
CA CYS A 18 -2.06 -2.20 -8.48
C CYS A 18 -3.43 -2.75 -8.90
N ALA A 19 -4.04 -2.14 -9.91
CA ALA A 19 -5.18 -2.73 -10.61
C ALA A 19 -4.93 -4.22 -10.84
N GLY A 20 -5.88 -5.07 -10.42
CA GLY A 20 -5.65 -6.50 -10.34
C GLY A 20 -5.39 -7.16 -11.68
N VAL A 21 -4.66 -8.26 -11.67
CA VAL A 21 -4.73 -9.22 -12.78
C VAL A 21 -6.09 -9.88 -12.67
N ASN A 22 -6.99 -9.53 -13.60
CA ASN A 22 -8.38 -9.97 -13.56
C ASN A 22 -8.60 -11.18 -14.48
N TYR A 23 -9.41 -12.10 -13.99
CA TYR A 23 -9.78 -13.32 -14.71
C TYR A 23 -11.31 -13.41 -14.84
N GLU A 24 -11.79 -13.58 -16.07
CA GLU A 24 -13.19 -13.91 -16.34
C GLU A 24 -13.49 -15.33 -15.86
N CYS A 25 -14.62 -15.52 -15.16
CA CYS A 25 -15.05 -16.79 -14.63
C CYS A 25 -15.81 -17.62 -15.68
N LYS A 26 -15.69 -18.95 -15.59
CA LYS A 26 -16.46 -19.90 -16.43
C LYS A 26 -17.92 -19.92 -16.10
N VAL A 27 -18.24 -19.75 -14.81
CA VAL A 27 -19.59 -19.73 -14.26
C VAL A 27 -19.75 -18.49 -13.38
N PRO A 28 -20.96 -17.99 -13.15
CA PRO A 28 -21.17 -16.88 -12.24
C PRO A 28 -20.60 -17.16 -10.85
N MET A 29 -19.81 -16.25 -10.35
CA MET A 29 -19.30 -16.31 -8.98
C MET A 29 -20.43 -16.05 -7.99
N PRO A 30 -20.54 -16.83 -6.89
CA PRO A 30 -21.44 -16.46 -5.81
C PRO A 30 -20.97 -15.15 -5.17
N PRO A 31 -21.87 -14.40 -4.53
CA PRO A 31 -21.44 -13.21 -3.79
C PRO A 31 -20.44 -13.62 -2.69
N PRO A 32 -19.44 -12.77 -2.40
CA PRO A 32 -18.47 -13.00 -1.34
C PRO A 32 -19.17 -13.28 0.00
N ARG A 33 -18.67 -14.27 0.76
CA ARG A 33 -19.25 -14.61 2.07
C ARG A 33 -18.80 -13.67 3.19
N ASN A 34 -17.61 -13.10 3.05
CA ASN A 34 -17.00 -12.17 4.01
C ASN A 34 -16.66 -10.85 3.30
N ASN A 35 -15.42 -10.39 3.41
CA ASN A 35 -14.97 -9.14 2.80
C ASN A 35 -14.53 -9.29 1.33
N GLY A 36 -14.52 -10.52 0.79
CA GLY A 36 -14.10 -10.80 -0.58
C GLY A 36 -12.58 -10.71 -0.83
N ALA A 37 -11.78 -10.63 0.22
CA ALA A 37 -10.31 -10.56 0.16
C ALA A 37 -9.69 -11.61 1.11
N GLU A 38 -10.03 -12.88 0.88
CA GLU A 38 -9.84 -13.97 1.83
C GLU A 38 -8.41 -14.51 1.90
N SER A 39 -7.59 -14.29 0.88
CA SER A 39 -6.26 -14.89 0.80
C SER A 39 -5.22 -13.91 0.29
N THR A 40 -4.06 -13.97 0.91
CA THR A 40 -2.89 -13.16 0.53
C THR A 40 -1.61 -13.99 0.67
N LEU A 41 -0.58 -13.59 -0.06
CA LEU A 41 0.73 -14.21 -0.06
C LEU A 41 1.79 -13.14 0.14
N TRP A 42 2.78 -13.41 1.00
CA TRP A 42 3.99 -12.58 1.10
C TRP A 42 5.14 -13.23 0.37
N TRP A 43 5.78 -12.52 -0.54
CA TRP A 43 6.85 -13.04 -1.37
C TRP A 43 7.97 -12.02 -1.55
N ARG A 44 9.12 -12.48 -2.00
CA ARG A 44 10.27 -11.63 -2.35
C ARG A 44 10.30 -11.40 -3.84
N SER A 45 10.31 -10.12 -4.27
CA SER A 45 10.38 -9.76 -5.70
C SER A 45 11.70 -10.22 -6.36
N ARG A 46 12.75 -10.38 -5.54
CA ARG A 46 14.08 -10.83 -5.99
C ARG A 46 14.83 -11.55 -4.89
N PRO A 47 15.86 -12.38 -5.25
CA PRO A 47 16.76 -12.97 -4.27
C PRO A 47 17.53 -11.91 -3.46
N GLY A 48 17.98 -12.29 -2.26
CA GLY A 48 18.84 -11.48 -1.40
C GLY A 48 18.10 -10.44 -0.54
N LEU A 49 16.79 -10.29 -0.65
CA LEU A 49 16.01 -9.45 0.26
C LEU A 49 15.92 -10.12 1.65
N ILE A 50 15.99 -9.30 2.71
CA ILE A 50 15.88 -9.77 4.11
C ILE A 50 14.50 -10.37 4.37
N GLY A 51 13.44 -9.78 3.80
CA GLY A 51 12.03 -10.21 3.98
C GLY A 51 11.21 -10.01 2.73
N PRO A 52 9.93 -10.41 2.75
CA PRO A 52 8.99 -10.13 1.67
C PRO A 52 8.84 -8.62 1.41
N ASP A 53 8.71 -8.28 0.14
CA ASP A 53 8.48 -6.90 -0.32
C ASP A 53 7.27 -6.78 -1.26
N ILE A 54 6.64 -7.91 -1.61
CA ILE A 54 5.41 -7.95 -2.40
C ILE A 54 4.35 -8.80 -1.69
N GLN A 55 3.07 -8.40 -1.86
CA GLN A 55 1.91 -9.03 -1.23
C GLN A 55 0.73 -9.08 -2.19
N PRO A 56 0.61 -10.08 -3.08
CA PRO A 56 -0.62 -10.30 -3.83
C PRO A 56 -1.80 -10.62 -2.92
N VAL A 57 -2.98 -10.09 -3.24
CA VAL A 57 -4.25 -10.40 -2.56
C VAL A 57 -5.26 -10.93 -3.57
N ILE A 58 -5.97 -12.00 -3.22
CA ILE A 58 -7.06 -12.55 -4.01
C ILE A 58 -8.34 -11.81 -3.63
N LEU A 59 -9.02 -11.26 -4.63
CA LEU A 59 -10.28 -10.55 -4.51
C LEU A 59 -11.36 -11.33 -5.25
N GLU A 60 -12.45 -11.66 -4.56
CA GLU A 60 -13.61 -12.38 -5.11
C GLU A 60 -14.53 -11.47 -5.97
N PHE A 61 -13.99 -10.39 -6.47
CA PHE A 61 -14.64 -9.41 -7.33
C PHE A 61 -13.61 -8.78 -8.30
N PRO A 62 -14.07 -8.19 -9.43
CA PRO A 62 -13.16 -7.48 -10.33
C PRO A 62 -12.57 -6.25 -9.64
N PHE A 63 -11.28 -6.01 -9.88
CA PHE A 63 -10.59 -4.85 -9.32
C PHE A 63 -9.82 -4.09 -10.41
N ALA A 64 -10.20 -2.85 -10.63
CA ALA A 64 -9.56 -1.96 -11.58
C ALA A 64 -9.62 -0.51 -11.08
N THR A 65 -8.58 0.27 -11.39
CA THR A 65 -8.65 1.73 -11.25
C THR A 65 -9.57 2.33 -12.33
N PRO A 66 -10.05 3.58 -12.19
CA PRO A 66 -10.88 4.23 -13.21
C PRO A 66 -10.27 4.17 -14.62
N ASP A 67 -8.95 4.33 -14.73
CA ASP A 67 -8.21 4.28 -16.00
C ASP A 67 -8.24 2.90 -16.68
N HIS A 68 -8.51 1.86 -15.92
CA HIS A 68 -8.52 0.47 -16.39
C HIS A 68 -9.92 -0.16 -16.39
N ALA A 69 -10.91 0.47 -15.78
CA ALA A 69 -12.25 -0.10 -15.61
C ALA A 69 -12.91 -0.53 -16.93
N SER A 70 -12.69 0.22 -18.01
CA SER A 70 -13.23 -0.10 -19.35
C SER A 70 -12.68 -1.40 -19.96
N LYS A 71 -11.58 -1.94 -19.42
CA LYS A 71 -11.00 -3.22 -19.87
C LYS A 71 -11.71 -4.44 -19.30
N LEU A 72 -12.52 -4.27 -18.25
CA LEU A 72 -13.27 -5.36 -17.64
C LEU A 72 -14.50 -5.70 -18.49
N PRO A 73 -14.67 -6.95 -18.93
CA PRO A 73 -15.77 -7.33 -19.83
C PRO A 73 -17.11 -7.47 -19.09
N SER A 74 -17.09 -7.73 -17.79
CA SER A 74 -18.28 -7.96 -16.95
C SER A 74 -17.89 -7.96 -15.47
N ASP A 75 -18.90 -7.98 -14.61
CA ASP A 75 -18.71 -8.16 -13.16
C ASP A 75 -18.41 -9.62 -12.75
N ASN A 76 -18.52 -10.58 -13.70
CA ASN A 76 -18.21 -11.98 -13.45
C ASN A 76 -16.72 -12.27 -13.59
N CYS A 77 -15.93 -11.57 -12.80
CA CYS A 77 -14.49 -11.68 -12.72
C CYS A 77 -14.04 -11.76 -11.26
N TYR A 78 -12.91 -12.41 -11.04
CA TYR A 78 -12.12 -12.25 -9.82
C TYR A 78 -10.78 -11.58 -10.16
N ALA A 79 -10.13 -11.03 -9.15
CA ALA A 79 -8.83 -10.40 -9.32
C ALA A 79 -7.80 -11.03 -8.38
N ILE A 80 -6.54 -11.04 -8.82
CA ILE A 80 -5.40 -11.18 -7.93
C ILE A 80 -4.63 -9.87 -8.04
N ALA A 81 -4.72 -9.03 -7.02
CA ALA A 81 -4.16 -7.68 -7.04
C ALA A 81 -2.73 -7.69 -6.49
N PRO A 82 -1.71 -7.37 -7.30
CA PRO A 82 -0.34 -7.26 -6.83
C PRO A 82 -0.15 -6.00 -6.00
N SER A 83 0.67 -6.10 -4.95
CA SER A 83 1.03 -4.97 -4.09
C SER A 83 2.51 -5.01 -3.74
N VAL A 84 3.11 -3.83 -3.54
CA VAL A 84 4.46 -3.66 -2.97
C VAL A 84 4.32 -3.25 -1.51
N VAL A 85 4.89 -4.03 -0.59
CA VAL A 85 4.78 -3.78 0.86
C VAL A 85 6.07 -3.26 1.51
N ARG A 86 7.07 -2.94 0.70
CA ARG A 86 8.28 -2.22 1.11
C ARG A 86 8.68 -1.19 0.06
N PRO A 87 7.83 -0.18 -0.19
CA PRO A 87 8.12 0.82 -1.21
C PRO A 87 9.37 1.64 -0.85
N ALA A 88 10.16 1.96 -1.87
CA ALA A 88 11.30 2.87 -1.76
C ALA A 88 10.89 4.33 -2.01
N SER A 89 9.85 4.56 -2.79
CA SER A 89 9.29 5.90 -3.05
C SER A 89 8.77 6.55 -1.76
N ARG A 90 8.89 7.86 -1.68
CA ARG A 90 8.41 8.67 -0.56
C ARG A 90 7.55 9.79 -1.07
N GLY A 91 6.40 9.97 -0.45
CA GLY A 91 5.46 11.04 -0.71
C GLY A 91 5.47 12.14 0.35
N SER A 92 4.46 13.00 0.30
CA SER A 92 4.31 14.08 1.26
C SER A 92 2.86 14.54 1.42
N VAL A 93 2.58 15.11 2.60
CA VAL A 93 1.35 15.85 2.91
C VAL A 93 1.74 17.27 3.26
N LYS A 94 1.20 18.28 2.57
CA LYS A 94 1.58 19.69 2.75
C LYS A 94 0.36 20.57 2.91
N LEU A 95 0.45 21.55 3.83
CA LEU A 95 -0.52 22.61 3.91
C LEU A 95 -0.43 23.50 2.65
N VAL A 96 -1.57 23.87 2.10
CA VAL A 96 -1.68 24.76 0.93
C VAL A 96 -2.01 26.21 1.34
N SER A 97 -2.46 26.41 2.57
CA SER A 97 -2.79 27.73 3.13
C SER A 97 -2.69 27.73 4.66
N SER A 98 -2.87 28.90 5.27
CA SER A 98 -3.02 29.05 6.73
C SER A 98 -4.44 28.75 7.22
N ASP A 99 -5.41 28.56 6.33
CA ASP A 99 -6.76 28.14 6.66
C ASP A 99 -6.75 26.64 6.98
N GLY A 100 -7.01 26.30 8.24
CA GLY A 100 -7.04 24.92 8.73
C GLY A 100 -8.18 24.04 8.13
N THR A 101 -9.13 24.66 7.42
CA THR A 101 -10.22 23.94 6.72
C THR A 101 -9.87 23.61 5.27
N ALA A 102 -8.80 24.20 4.72
CA ALA A 102 -8.34 23.90 3.37
C ALA A 102 -7.76 22.47 3.30
N ALA A 103 -8.17 21.69 2.29
CA ALA A 103 -7.64 20.38 2.07
C ALA A 103 -6.13 20.44 1.81
N PRO A 104 -5.32 19.55 2.43
CA PRO A 104 -3.89 19.52 2.19
C PRO A 104 -3.57 19.03 0.77
N ALA A 105 -2.40 19.39 0.24
CA ALA A 105 -1.83 18.76 -0.93
C ALA A 105 -1.20 17.42 -0.52
N ILE A 106 -1.69 16.32 -1.08
CA ILE A 106 -1.20 14.96 -0.83
C ILE A 106 -0.55 14.45 -2.11
N ASP A 107 0.73 14.14 -2.02
CA ASP A 107 1.50 13.47 -3.06
C ASP A 107 1.95 12.12 -2.52
N VAL A 108 1.34 11.04 -3.00
CA VAL A 108 1.66 9.67 -2.58
C VAL A 108 2.92 9.14 -3.25
N ASN A 109 3.28 9.69 -4.44
CA ASN A 109 4.46 9.33 -5.23
C ASN A 109 4.58 7.82 -5.51
N TYR A 110 3.47 7.12 -5.80
CA TYR A 110 3.49 5.72 -6.16
C TYR A 110 4.32 5.49 -7.43
N MET A 111 5.09 4.39 -7.44
CA MET A 111 5.99 4.07 -8.58
C MET A 111 6.96 5.19 -8.94
N GLY A 112 7.32 6.04 -7.98
CA GLY A 112 8.22 7.18 -8.16
C GLY A 112 9.69 6.80 -8.40
N CYS A 113 10.05 5.52 -8.31
CA CYS A 113 11.41 5.03 -8.58
C CYS A 113 11.40 3.65 -9.23
N ASP A 114 12.50 3.32 -9.91
CA ASP A 114 12.66 2.04 -10.62
C ASP A 114 12.60 0.82 -9.70
N ALA A 115 12.99 0.96 -8.44
CA ALA A 115 12.93 -0.13 -7.47
C ALA A 115 11.48 -0.60 -7.26
N ASP A 116 10.54 0.34 -7.08
CA ASP A 116 9.13 0.04 -6.88
C ASP A 116 8.46 -0.48 -8.15
N ILE A 117 8.81 0.11 -9.30
CA ILE A 117 8.34 -0.36 -10.61
C ILE A 117 8.76 -1.82 -10.82
N ASN A 118 10.04 -2.14 -10.61
CA ASN A 118 10.55 -3.51 -10.80
C ASN A 118 9.94 -4.50 -9.79
N ALA A 119 9.72 -4.10 -8.53
CA ALA A 119 9.03 -4.93 -7.56
C ALA A 119 7.58 -5.18 -7.95
N MET A 120 6.87 -4.16 -8.46
CA MET A 120 5.49 -4.30 -8.93
C MET A 120 5.40 -5.18 -10.19
N LEU A 121 6.34 -5.06 -11.13
CA LEU A 121 6.41 -5.95 -12.29
C LEU A 121 6.61 -7.41 -11.88
N ALA A 122 7.50 -7.67 -10.92
CA ALA A 122 7.68 -9.02 -10.36
C ALA A 122 6.42 -9.51 -9.63
N ALA A 123 5.70 -8.63 -8.95
CA ALA A 123 4.42 -8.95 -8.32
C ALA A 123 3.35 -9.31 -9.36
N VAL A 124 3.27 -8.61 -10.50
CA VAL A 124 2.37 -8.95 -11.62
C VAL A 124 2.72 -10.32 -12.21
N GLU A 125 4.01 -10.61 -12.43
CA GLU A 125 4.46 -11.92 -12.94
C GLU A 125 4.08 -13.06 -11.97
N LEU A 126 4.34 -12.89 -10.67
CA LEU A 126 3.93 -13.83 -9.63
C LEU A 126 2.40 -14.02 -9.63
N THR A 127 1.65 -12.94 -9.71
CA THR A 127 0.18 -12.94 -9.75
C THR A 127 -0.35 -13.74 -10.94
N ARG A 128 0.26 -13.56 -12.11
CA ARG A 128 -0.09 -14.35 -13.29
C ARG A 128 0.24 -15.84 -13.14
N ALA A 129 1.39 -16.15 -12.54
CA ALA A 129 1.77 -17.54 -12.26
C ALA A 129 0.78 -18.19 -11.30
N LEU A 130 0.35 -17.48 -10.24
CA LEU A 130 -0.69 -17.94 -9.31
C LEU A 130 -2.01 -18.15 -10.05
N GLY A 131 -2.48 -17.16 -10.80
CA GLY A 131 -3.73 -17.24 -11.55
C GLY A 131 -3.72 -18.32 -12.64
N ALA A 132 -2.56 -18.71 -13.17
CA ALA A 132 -2.40 -19.79 -14.12
C ALA A 132 -2.40 -21.19 -13.50
N ALA A 133 -2.27 -21.30 -12.17
CA ALA A 133 -2.21 -22.59 -11.48
C ALA A 133 -3.47 -23.44 -11.72
N ASP A 134 -3.30 -24.77 -11.68
CA ASP A 134 -4.39 -25.74 -11.93
C ASP A 134 -5.52 -25.63 -10.92
N SER A 135 -5.22 -25.20 -9.68
CA SER A 135 -6.25 -24.95 -8.65
C SER A 135 -7.28 -23.90 -9.04
N PHE A 136 -6.95 -23.00 -9.97
CA PHE A 136 -7.90 -22.02 -10.52
C PHE A 136 -8.57 -22.49 -11.81
N ALA A 137 -8.16 -23.63 -12.39
CA ALA A 137 -8.67 -24.08 -13.69
C ALA A 137 -10.18 -24.33 -13.70
N GLU A 138 -10.78 -24.68 -12.56
CA GLU A 138 -12.22 -24.86 -12.41
C GLU A 138 -12.98 -23.54 -12.64
N PHE A 139 -12.48 -22.44 -12.07
CA PHE A 139 -13.13 -21.13 -12.08
C PHE A 139 -12.70 -20.28 -13.27
N ARG A 140 -11.41 -20.31 -13.61
CA ARG A 140 -10.80 -19.43 -14.62
C ARG A 140 -11.22 -19.78 -16.03
N LYS A 141 -11.82 -18.81 -16.74
CA LYS A 141 -12.06 -18.86 -18.18
C LYS A 141 -10.84 -18.33 -18.95
N ARG A 142 -10.42 -17.12 -18.66
CA ARG A 142 -9.25 -16.45 -19.25
C ARG A 142 -8.81 -15.25 -18.44
N GLU A 143 -7.55 -14.83 -18.59
CA GLU A 143 -7.11 -13.50 -18.16
C GLU A 143 -7.75 -12.44 -19.05
N VAL A 144 -8.28 -11.36 -18.45
CA VAL A 144 -8.90 -10.24 -19.16
C VAL A 144 -8.14 -8.93 -18.98
N MET A 145 -7.36 -8.82 -17.90
CA MET A 145 -6.54 -7.65 -17.61
C MET A 145 -5.30 -8.08 -16.83
N PRO A 146 -4.11 -7.56 -17.14
CA PRO A 146 -3.80 -6.59 -18.18
C PRO A 146 -3.81 -7.18 -19.61
N GLY A 147 -3.79 -8.50 -19.79
CA GLY A 147 -3.61 -9.15 -21.08
C GLY A 147 -2.13 -9.10 -21.57
N PRO A 148 -1.85 -9.50 -22.81
CA PRO A 148 -0.51 -9.47 -23.34
C PRO A 148 -0.05 -8.01 -23.58
N LEU A 149 1.00 -7.58 -22.90
CA LEU A 149 1.60 -6.26 -23.00
C LEU A 149 3.12 -6.39 -23.19
N SER A 150 3.71 -5.50 -23.96
CA SER A 150 5.16 -5.29 -23.97
C SER A 150 5.64 -4.79 -22.59
N ARG A 151 6.95 -4.85 -22.32
CA ARG A 151 7.51 -4.34 -21.06
C ARG A 151 7.15 -2.87 -20.80
N ASN A 152 7.21 -2.02 -21.83
CA ASN A 152 6.90 -0.60 -21.66
C ASN A 152 5.41 -0.38 -21.37
N GLU A 153 4.52 -1.06 -22.06
CA GLU A 153 3.08 -1.00 -21.80
C GLU A 153 2.74 -1.55 -20.41
N MET A 154 3.47 -2.56 -19.91
CA MET A 154 3.29 -3.07 -18.57
C MET A 154 3.77 -2.07 -17.51
N ILE A 155 4.85 -1.31 -17.76
CA ILE A 155 5.29 -0.22 -16.89
C ILE A 155 4.20 0.86 -16.80
N GLU A 156 3.63 1.27 -17.91
CA GLU A 156 2.52 2.22 -17.92
C GLU A 156 1.27 1.65 -17.24
N PHE A 157 0.97 0.37 -17.45
CA PHE A 157 -0.13 -0.30 -16.75
C PHE A 157 0.04 -0.24 -15.23
N VAL A 158 1.21 -0.58 -14.68
CA VAL A 158 1.42 -0.56 -13.22
C VAL A 158 1.46 0.84 -12.64
N LYS A 159 1.94 1.85 -13.39
CA LYS A 159 1.90 3.26 -12.97
C LYS A 159 0.46 3.79 -12.89
N ASN A 160 -0.32 3.58 -13.93
CA ASN A 160 -1.70 4.05 -14.01
C ASN A 160 -2.66 3.18 -13.17
N GLY A 161 -2.25 1.95 -12.86
CA GLY A 161 -2.99 1.02 -12.02
C GLY A 161 -2.69 1.13 -10.53
N ALA A 162 -1.66 1.90 -10.15
CA ALA A 162 -1.29 2.03 -8.74
C ALA A 162 -2.31 2.87 -7.95
N THR A 163 -2.76 2.33 -6.84
CA THR A 163 -3.68 2.98 -5.90
C THR A 163 -3.30 2.61 -4.46
N THR A 164 -3.97 3.17 -3.49
CA THR A 164 -3.74 2.88 -2.08
C THR A 164 -4.19 1.47 -1.69
N TYR A 165 -3.42 0.81 -0.81
CA TYR A 165 -3.88 -0.37 -0.04
C TYR A 165 -4.41 0.04 1.34
N PHE A 166 -4.66 1.34 1.53
CA PHE A 166 -5.17 1.94 2.77
C PHE A 166 -4.22 1.78 3.96
N HIS A 167 -2.91 1.89 3.72
CA HIS A 167 -1.87 1.79 4.73
C HIS A 167 -0.97 3.05 4.83
N PRO A 168 -1.52 4.29 4.78
CA PRO A 168 -0.70 5.50 4.85
C PRO A 168 -0.02 5.62 6.22
N THR A 169 1.28 5.94 6.22
CA THR A 169 2.12 5.99 7.41
C THR A 169 3.21 7.06 7.30
N SER A 170 3.98 7.23 8.35
CA SER A 170 5.33 7.82 8.34
C SER A 170 5.42 9.34 8.22
N THR A 171 4.31 10.07 8.23
CA THR A 171 4.27 11.54 8.08
C THR A 171 4.67 12.32 9.34
N CYS A 172 4.88 11.62 10.46
CA CYS A 172 5.40 12.17 11.73
C CYS A 172 6.45 11.23 12.32
N GLN A 173 7.41 10.79 11.49
CA GLN A 173 8.32 9.70 11.81
C GLN A 173 9.02 9.84 13.16
N MET A 174 9.12 8.73 13.86
CA MET A 174 9.91 8.58 15.08
C MET A 174 11.38 8.43 14.74
N GLY A 175 12.25 9.03 15.55
CA GLY A 175 13.69 8.90 15.39
C GLY A 175 14.46 9.90 16.21
N ILE A 176 15.76 10.05 15.89
CA ILE A 176 16.70 10.95 16.57
C ILE A 176 17.43 11.91 15.60
N ASP A 177 17.02 11.93 14.35
CA ASP A 177 17.59 12.80 13.33
C ASP A 177 16.79 14.10 13.13
N VAL A 178 17.27 14.98 12.26
CA VAL A 178 16.67 16.30 12.01
C VAL A 178 15.29 16.26 11.34
N GLU A 179 14.93 15.14 10.72
CA GLU A 179 13.63 14.92 10.08
C GLU A 179 12.64 14.21 11.03
N SER A 180 13.10 13.81 12.23
CA SER A 180 12.23 13.14 13.20
C SER A 180 11.27 14.13 13.83
N VAL A 181 9.99 13.75 13.94
CA VAL A 181 8.92 14.55 14.53
C VAL A 181 8.71 14.20 15.99
N VAL A 182 8.83 12.90 16.34
CA VAL A 182 8.73 12.41 17.71
C VAL A 182 9.99 11.63 18.11
N ASP A 183 10.29 11.65 19.41
CA ASP A 183 11.35 10.86 20.01
C ASP A 183 10.91 9.37 20.17
N PRO A 184 11.83 8.46 20.60
CA PRO A 184 11.47 7.05 20.86
C PRO A 184 10.41 6.83 21.95
N ASP A 185 10.13 7.84 22.79
CA ASP A 185 9.04 7.84 23.78
C ASP A 185 7.75 8.47 23.20
N LEU A 186 7.70 8.71 21.89
CA LEU A 186 6.58 9.27 21.12
C LEU A 186 6.25 10.76 21.48
N ARG A 187 7.19 11.48 22.13
CA ARG A 187 7.01 12.90 22.46
C ARG A 187 7.37 13.76 21.26
N VAL A 188 6.54 14.75 20.96
CA VAL A 188 6.81 15.71 19.87
C VAL A 188 8.00 16.60 20.25
N TYR A 189 9.00 16.68 19.40
CA TYR A 189 10.16 17.52 19.63
C TYR A 189 9.80 19.01 19.80
N GLY A 190 10.30 19.63 20.86
CA GLY A 190 10.11 21.05 21.14
C GLY A 190 8.71 21.45 21.61
N ILE A 191 7.84 20.49 21.89
CA ILE A 191 6.49 20.74 22.45
C ILE A 191 6.29 19.85 23.68
N GLU A 192 6.12 20.48 24.85
CA GLU A 192 5.88 19.77 26.09
C GLU A 192 4.44 19.21 26.16
N GLY A 193 4.29 18.02 26.74
CA GLY A 193 2.98 17.41 27.01
C GLY A 193 2.26 16.85 25.79
N LEU A 194 2.88 16.84 24.60
CA LEU A 194 2.28 16.32 23.36
C LEU A 194 2.98 15.04 22.90
N ARG A 195 2.18 14.04 22.51
CA ARG A 195 2.63 12.79 21.85
C ARG A 195 1.83 12.54 20.59
N ILE A 196 2.40 11.73 19.69
CA ILE A 196 1.72 11.16 18.53
C ILE A 196 1.76 9.63 18.68
N ALA A 197 0.60 8.98 18.55
CA ALA A 197 0.43 7.55 18.77
C ALA A 197 -0.44 6.90 17.69
N ASP A 198 0.00 6.98 16.46
CA ASP A 198 -0.64 6.35 15.31
C ASP A 198 0.40 5.91 14.26
N ALA A 199 -0.04 5.41 13.12
CA ALA A 199 0.84 4.92 12.07
C ALA A 199 1.79 5.99 11.49
N SER A 200 1.52 7.29 11.70
CA SER A 200 2.37 8.36 11.18
C SER A 200 3.76 8.39 11.83
N ILE A 201 3.92 7.79 13.01
CA ILE A 201 5.23 7.71 13.69
C ILE A 201 6.17 6.66 13.11
N MET A 202 5.70 5.73 12.29
CA MET A 202 6.55 4.68 11.73
C MET A 202 7.69 5.30 10.91
N PRO A 203 8.97 4.99 11.18
CA PRO A 203 10.07 5.45 10.31
C PRO A 203 10.00 4.82 8.93
N GLN A 204 9.48 3.59 8.86
CA GLN A 204 9.21 2.84 7.65
C GLN A 204 7.94 2.03 7.84
N VAL A 205 7.11 1.96 6.77
CA VAL A 205 5.91 1.12 6.75
C VAL A 205 6.30 -0.35 6.96
N THR A 206 5.52 -1.08 7.75
CA THR A 206 5.73 -2.52 8.00
C THR A 206 5.50 -3.34 6.73
N SER A 207 6.13 -4.54 6.64
CA SER A 207 5.97 -5.44 5.48
C SER A 207 4.65 -6.21 5.49
N GLY A 208 3.58 -5.62 6.00
CA GLY A 208 2.23 -6.21 6.12
C GLY A 208 1.23 -5.15 6.53
N ASN A 209 -0.04 -5.54 6.60
CA ASN A 209 -1.14 -4.65 6.93
C ASN A 209 -0.89 -3.86 8.21
N THR A 210 -1.23 -2.58 8.20
CA THR A 210 -0.83 -1.62 9.25
C THR A 210 -1.77 -1.57 10.45
N ASN A 211 -2.90 -2.27 10.44
CA ASN A 211 -3.88 -2.22 11.53
C ASN A 211 -3.29 -2.70 12.87
N ALA A 212 -2.71 -3.89 12.91
CA ALA A 212 -2.14 -4.44 14.15
C ALA A 212 -0.97 -3.60 14.71
N PRO A 213 0.03 -3.15 13.90
CA PRO A 213 1.05 -2.26 14.42
C PRO A 213 0.51 -0.89 14.85
N SER A 214 -0.56 -0.35 14.24
CA SER A 214 -1.18 0.89 14.70
C SER A 214 -1.79 0.74 16.10
N ILE A 215 -2.52 -0.35 16.34
CA ILE A 215 -3.06 -0.68 17.67
C ILE A 215 -1.92 -0.85 18.69
N MET A 216 -0.85 -1.55 18.31
CA MET A 216 0.31 -1.75 19.18
C MET A 216 0.99 -0.43 19.56
N ILE A 217 1.10 0.52 18.64
CA ILE A 217 1.66 1.85 18.88
C ILE A 217 0.81 2.59 19.94
N ASP A 218 -0.51 2.57 19.80
CA ASP A 218 -1.45 3.21 20.73
C ASP A 218 -1.37 2.60 22.13
N GLU A 219 -1.44 1.27 22.25
CA GLU A 219 -1.29 0.54 23.52
C GLU A 219 0.05 0.86 24.18
N ARG A 220 1.14 0.88 23.41
CA ARG A 220 2.47 1.21 23.94
C ARG A 220 2.57 2.65 24.43
N CYS A 221 1.98 3.59 23.72
CA CYS A 221 1.88 4.98 24.15
C CYS A 221 1.10 5.12 25.48
N SER A 222 0.01 4.39 25.61
CA SER A 222 -0.81 4.30 26.83
C SER A 222 0.02 3.85 28.05
N ASP A 223 0.84 2.82 27.87
CA ASP A 223 1.76 2.34 28.92
C ASP A 223 2.80 3.41 29.28
N MET A 224 3.39 4.09 28.31
CA MET A 224 4.37 5.17 28.54
C MET A 224 3.77 6.36 29.30
N ILE A 225 2.47 6.63 29.13
CA ILE A 225 1.76 7.68 29.87
C ILE A 225 1.51 7.25 31.32
N ARG A 226 1.14 5.99 31.55
CA ARG A 226 0.84 5.45 32.89
C ARG A 226 2.09 5.24 33.75
N ALA A 227 3.24 4.98 33.13
CA ALA A 227 4.51 4.72 33.82
C ALA A 227 5.17 5.99 34.44
N LYS A 228 4.50 7.15 34.40
CA LYS A 228 4.93 8.41 35.03
C LYS A 228 4.30 8.58 36.46
#